data_194587977584627d2f8b6808bd15a5ac
#
_entry.id   194587977584627d2f8b6808bd15a5ac
#
_cell.length_a   1.000
_cell.length_b   1.000
_cell.length_c   1.000
_cell.angle_alpha   90.00
_cell.angle_beta   90.00
_cell.angle_gamma   90.00
#
_symmetry.space_group_name_H-M   'P 1'
#
loop_
_entity.id
_entity.type
_entity.pdbx_description
1 polymer ?
#
loop_
_entity_poly.entity_id
_entity_poly.type
_entity_poly.pdbx_seq_one_letter_code
_entity_poly.pdbx_strand_id
1 'polypeptide(L)'
;PDKFHGIADQEVKYRQRYIDLMTDEQSRKRFVARSRAVSGIRDFMVRHEFLEVETPMLHPIPGGANAKPFVTHHNALEQQMFLRIAPELYLKRLIVGGFERVFEINRSFRNEGISVRHNPEFTMMEFYAAYWNYQDLMDFTEQLLRDTAQRAAGTLQLSYQGKPVDLSQPFQRLTIREAIAAHTDIGAGVDDAARLTARLKKLGLSEDKDRLSQRSLASLQVMYFEEEVEQHLWQPTFIMEHPTEISPLARANDARPEVTERFELYITGREMANGFSELNDAEDQAARFQSQVSAKDAGDDEAMFYDADFVRALEYGMPPTGGCGVGIDRLMMLLTDSPSIRDVILFPALRREAV
;
A
#
# COMPACT_ATOMS: atom_id res chain seq x y z
N PRO A 1 -13.43 -28.04 21.27
CA PRO A 1 -13.34 -26.77 21.96
C PRO A 1 -14.15 -26.84 23.26
N ASP A 2 -13.62 -26.20 24.30
CA ASP A 2 -14.36 -26.04 25.54
C ASP A 2 -15.61 -25.18 25.27
N LYS A 3 -16.77 -25.69 25.63
CA LYS A 3 -18.06 -25.03 25.40
C LYS A 3 -18.17 -23.64 26.01
N PHE A 4 -17.35 -23.33 27.02
CA PHE A 4 -17.39 -22.08 27.78
C PHE A 4 -16.18 -21.17 27.53
N HIS A 5 -15.06 -21.68 27.05
CA HIS A 5 -13.82 -20.94 26.89
C HIS A 5 -13.35 -20.80 25.41
N GLY A 6 -14.09 -21.40 24.47
CA GLY A 6 -13.77 -21.35 23.04
C GLY A 6 -12.44 -22.02 22.68
N ILE A 7 -11.75 -21.48 21.69
CA ILE A 7 -10.42 -21.92 21.25
C ILE A 7 -9.38 -20.95 21.80
N ALA A 8 -8.46 -21.44 22.63
CA ALA A 8 -7.38 -20.64 23.17
C ALA A 8 -6.21 -20.49 22.19
N ASP A 9 -5.96 -21.49 21.35
CA ASP A 9 -4.88 -21.49 20.37
C ASP A 9 -5.24 -20.63 19.15
N GLN A 10 -4.44 -19.59 18.90
CA GLN A 10 -4.65 -18.65 17.80
C GLN A 10 -4.48 -19.29 16.42
N GLU A 11 -3.57 -20.24 16.26
CA GLU A 11 -3.37 -20.93 14.99
C GLU A 11 -4.57 -21.82 14.65
N VAL A 12 -5.12 -22.50 15.64
CA VAL A 12 -6.33 -23.29 15.49
C VAL A 12 -7.51 -22.41 15.10
N LYS A 13 -7.64 -21.18 15.67
CA LYS A 13 -8.67 -20.21 15.24
C LYS A 13 -8.55 -19.87 13.76
N TYR A 14 -7.36 -19.69 13.24
CA TYR A 14 -7.15 -19.37 11.83
C TYR A 14 -7.44 -20.55 10.92
N ARG A 15 -7.00 -21.76 11.30
CA ARG A 15 -7.21 -22.99 10.51
C ARG A 15 -8.65 -23.45 10.51
N GLN A 16 -9.30 -23.37 11.66
CA GLN A 16 -10.70 -23.81 11.87
C GLN A 16 -11.60 -22.59 12.12
N ARG A 17 -11.57 -21.64 11.22
CA ARG A 17 -12.33 -20.39 11.33
C ARG A 17 -13.83 -20.63 11.59
N TYR A 18 -14.40 -21.72 11.07
CA TYR A 18 -15.78 -22.09 11.31
C TYR A 18 -16.05 -22.40 12.79
N ILE A 19 -15.09 -22.98 13.52
CA ILE A 19 -15.24 -23.19 14.98
C ILE A 19 -15.04 -21.87 15.73
N ASP A 20 -14.03 -21.06 15.34
CA ASP A 20 -13.83 -19.73 15.90
C ASP A 20 -15.11 -18.88 15.79
N LEU A 21 -15.73 -18.85 14.62
CA LEU A 21 -17.00 -18.12 14.40
C LEU A 21 -18.17 -18.70 15.21
N MET A 22 -18.22 -20.01 15.48
CA MET A 22 -19.25 -20.62 16.31
C MET A 22 -19.10 -20.27 17.79
N THR A 23 -17.86 -20.13 18.26
CA THR A 23 -17.55 -20.04 19.70
C THR A 23 -17.17 -18.64 20.16
N ASP A 24 -16.79 -17.74 19.25
CA ASP A 24 -16.34 -16.37 19.55
C ASP A 24 -17.22 -15.32 18.86
N GLU A 25 -18.04 -14.62 19.66
CA GLU A 25 -18.89 -13.54 19.16
C GLU A 25 -18.07 -12.34 18.66
N GLN A 26 -16.90 -12.08 19.24
CA GLN A 26 -16.03 -10.97 18.79
C GLN A 26 -15.46 -11.24 17.41
N SER A 27 -15.11 -12.49 17.11
CA SER A 27 -14.72 -12.89 15.76
C SER A 27 -15.86 -12.64 14.74
N ARG A 28 -17.09 -12.98 15.07
CA ARG A 28 -18.24 -12.68 14.20
C ARG A 28 -18.43 -11.17 14.00
N LYS A 29 -18.38 -10.39 15.08
CA LYS A 29 -18.53 -8.92 15.03
C LYS A 29 -17.47 -8.29 14.14
N ARG A 30 -16.22 -8.76 14.19
CA ARG A 30 -15.10 -8.29 13.37
C ARG A 30 -15.39 -8.44 11.87
N PHE A 31 -15.86 -9.60 11.44
CA PHE A 31 -16.17 -9.84 10.03
C PHE A 31 -17.45 -9.13 9.56
N VAL A 32 -18.42 -8.94 10.44
CA VAL A 32 -19.58 -8.08 10.16
C VAL A 32 -19.15 -6.62 10.02
N ALA A 33 -18.27 -6.13 10.88
CA ALA A 33 -17.71 -4.79 10.77
C ALA A 33 -16.93 -4.60 9.46
N ARG A 34 -16.14 -5.60 9.04
CA ARG A 34 -15.45 -5.61 7.75
C ARG A 34 -16.44 -5.47 6.58
N SER A 35 -17.50 -6.27 6.58
CA SER A 35 -18.53 -6.21 5.53
C SER A 35 -19.19 -4.83 5.45
N ARG A 36 -19.53 -4.26 6.61
CA ARG A 36 -20.10 -2.90 6.70
C ARG A 36 -19.12 -1.81 6.23
N ALA A 37 -17.85 -1.93 6.59
CA ALA A 37 -16.81 -1.00 6.16
C ALA A 37 -16.68 -1.02 4.63
N VAL A 38 -16.56 -2.18 4.01
CA VAL A 38 -16.43 -2.32 2.55
C VAL A 38 -17.67 -1.78 1.83
N SER A 39 -18.88 -2.08 2.33
CA SER A 39 -20.11 -1.49 1.78
C SER A 39 -20.14 0.03 1.94
N GLY A 40 -19.71 0.54 3.10
CA GLY A 40 -19.61 1.99 3.34
C GLY A 40 -18.64 2.68 2.42
N ILE A 41 -17.48 2.07 2.15
CA ILE A 41 -16.50 2.58 1.18
C ILE A 41 -17.12 2.65 -0.21
N ARG A 42 -17.82 1.60 -0.69
CA ARG A 42 -18.52 1.63 -1.98
C ARG A 42 -19.54 2.76 -2.05
N ASP A 43 -20.37 2.91 -1.03
CA ASP A 43 -21.36 3.98 -0.96
C ASP A 43 -20.69 5.36 -0.99
N PHE A 44 -19.54 5.51 -0.31
CA PHE A 44 -18.79 6.75 -0.31
C PHE A 44 -18.26 7.06 -1.71
N MET A 45 -17.61 6.10 -2.37
CA MET A 45 -17.06 6.26 -3.72
C MET A 45 -18.14 6.59 -4.75
N VAL A 46 -19.26 5.86 -4.74
CA VAL A 46 -20.40 6.11 -5.66
C VAL A 46 -21.00 7.50 -5.44
N ARG A 47 -21.15 7.97 -4.19
CA ARG A 47 -21.64 9.33 -3.91
C ARG A 47 -20.68 10.44 -4.39
N HIS A 48 -19.42 10.12 -4.59
CA HIS A 48 -18.41 11.01 -5.16
C HIS A 48 -18.17 10.76 -6.66
N GLU A 49 -19.15 10.11 -7.31
CA GLU A 49 -19.19 9.90 -8.77
C GLU A 49 -18.07 8.99 -9.31
N PHE A 50 -17.51 8.10 -8.47
CA PHE A 50 -16.59 7.08 -8.92
C PHE A 50 -17.36 5.87 -9.45
N LEU A 51 -16.92 5.36 -10.63
CA LEU A 51 -17.42 4.13 -11.22
C LEU A 51 -16.64 2.93 -10.65
N GLU A 52 -17.34 1.95 -10.07
CA GLU A 52 -16.73 0.67 -9.69
C GLU A 52 -16.48 -0.17 -10.94
N VAL A 53 -15.27 -0.65 -11.11
CA VAL A 53 -14.85 -1.46 -12.26
C VAL A 53 -14.15 -2.73 -11.80
N GLU A 54 -14.05 -3.72 -12.69
CA GLU A 54 -13.26 -4.92 -12.50
C GLU A 54 -12.22 -5.01 -13.61
N THR A 55 -10.95 -5.14 -13.24
CA THR A 55 -9.83 -5.34 -14.17
C THR A 55 -9.25 -6.74 -14.00
N PRO A 56 -8.47 -7.26 -14.97
CA PRO A 56 -7.95 -8.62 -14.90
C PRO A 56 -7.13 -8.90 -13.65
N MET A 57 -7.32 -10.08 -13.05
CA MET A 57 -6.42 -10.61 -12.01
C MET A 57 -5.25 -11.41 -12.60
N LEU A 58 -5.41 -11.94 -13.81
CA LEU A 58 -4.35 -12.61 -14.56
C LEU A 58 -3.74 -11.63 -15.54
N HIS A 59 -2.47 -11.31 -15.35
CA HIS A 59 -1.72 -10.36 -16.16
C HIS A 59 -0.70 -11.07 -17.03
N PRO A 60 -0.57 -10.69 -18.31
CA PRO A 60 0.54 -11.14 -19.16
C PRO A 60 1.87 -10.51 -18.73
N ILE A 61 1.83 -9.28 -18.20
CA ILE A 61 2.97 -8.53 -17.69
C ILE A 61 2.58 -8.01 -16.30
N PRO A 62 3.28 -8.37 -15.22
CA PRO A 62 3.00 -7.82 -13.90
C PRO A 62 3.55 -6.41 -13.78
N GLY A 63 2.82 -5.53 -13.09
CA GLY A 63 3.20 -4.14 -12.88
C GLY A 63 2.29 -3.43 -11.87
N GLY A 64 2.50 -2.13 -11.69
CA GLY A 64 1.74 -1.28 -10.77
C GLY A 64 2.29 -1.23 -9.34
N ALA A 65 3.27 -2.06 -8.99
CA ALA A 65 3.98 -2.01 -7.72
C ALA A 65 5.31 -2.76 -7.82
N ASN A 66 6.24 -2.49 -6.90
CA ASN A 66 7.46 -3.27 -6.73
C ASN A 66 7.14 -4.45 -5.82
N ALA A 67 7.01 -5.64 -6.39
CA ALA A 67 6.74 -6.87 -5.65
C ALA A 67 7.02 -8.10 -6.50
N LYS A 68 7.31 -9.23 -5.85
CA LYS A 68 7.50 -10.51 -6.55
C LYS A 68 6.15 -11.11 -6.92
N PRO A 69 5.85 -11.38 -8.22
CA PRO A 69 4.58 -11.96 -8.64
C PRO A 69 4.50 -13.46 -8.41
N PHE A 70 3.27 -13.99 -8.24
CA PHE A 70 2.99 -15.41 -8.46
C PHE A 70 2.90 -15.69 -9.96
N VAL A 71 3.51 -16.77 -10.39
CA VAL A 71 3.56 -17.21 -11.78
C VAL A 71 2.59 -18.37 -12.01
N THR A 72 1.87 -18.37 -13.11
CA THR A 72 1.02 -19.47 -13.57
C THR A 72 1.16 -19.66 -15.09
N HIS A 73 0.48 -20.66 -15.63
CA HIS A 73 0.52 -20.96 -17.06
C HIS A 73 -0.90 -21.13 -17.62
N HIS A 74 -1.18 -20.46 -18.73
CA HIS A 74 -2.44 -20.59 -19.47
C HIS A 74 -2.28 -21.67 -20.53
N ASN A 75 -2.81 -22.87 -20.29
CA ASN A 75 -2.55 -24.05 -21.13
C ASN A 75 -3.00 -23.85 -22.59
N ALA A 76 -4.21 -23.29 -22.81
CA ALA A 76 -4.73 -23.14 -24.17
C ALA A 76 -3.99 -22.09 -25.02
N LEU A 77 -3.35 -21.11 -24.40
CA LEU A 77 -2.55 -20.09 -25.06
C LEU A 77 -1.05 -20.39 -25.01
N GLU A 78 -0.65 -21.47 -24.31
CA GLU A 78 0.76 -21.82 -24.04
C GLU A 78 1.57 -20.61 -23.54
N GLN A 79 0.95 -19.81 -22.66
CA GLN A 79 1.48 -18.53 -22.23
C GLN A 79 1.68 -18.48 -20.72
N GLN A 80 2.82 -17.97 -20.29
CA GLN A 80 3.06 -17.62 -18.91
C GLN A 80 2.18 -16.42 -18.52
N MET A 81 1.54 -16.52 -17.37
CA MET A 81 0.71 -15.48 -16.80
C MET A 81 1.12 -15.22 -15.36
N PHE A 82 0.71 -14.08 -14.81
CA PHE A 82 1.01 -13.68 -13.46
C PHE A 82 -0.27 -13.31 -12.73
N LEU A 83 -0.38 -13.65 -11.44
CA LEU A 83 -1.38 -13.05 -10.58
C LEU A 83 -0.98 -11.59 -10.32
N ARG A 84 -1.90 -10.66 -10.49
CA ARG A 84 -1.64 -9.23 -10.39
C ARG A 84 -1.08 -8.82 -9.04
N ILE A 85 -0.08 -7.96 -9.04
CA ILE A 85 0.44 -7.29 -7.85
C ILE A 85 -0.37 -6.04 -7.47
N ALA A 86 -0.92 -5.36 -8.47
CA ALA A 86 -1.79 -4.19 -8.37
C ALA A 86 -2.63 -4.02 -9.64
N PRO A 87 -3.81 -3.41 -9.60
CA PRO A 87 -4.64 -3.11 -10.78
C PRO A 87 -4.24 -1.81 -11.49
N GLU A 88 -3.27 -1.05 -10.99
CA GLU A 88 -2.90 0.32 -11.35
C GLU A 88 -2.83 0.56 -12.86
N LEU A 89 -2.01 -0.20 -13.61
CA LEU A 89 -1.79 0.06 -15.03
C LEU A 89 -3.06 -0.17 -15.87
N TYR A 90 -3.97 -1.04 -15.44
CA TYR A 90 -5.27 -1.23 -16.09
C TYR A 90 -6.24 -0.10 -15.75
N LEU A 91 -6.28 0.35 -14.50
CA LEU A 91 -7.15 1.46 -14.11
C LEU A 91 -6.75 2.77 -14.81
N LYS A 92 -5.45 3.03 -14.96
CA LYS A 92 -4.94 4.18 -15.75
C LYS A 92 -5.33 4.09 -17.22
N ARG A 93 -5.34 2.89 -17.83
CA ARG A 93 -5.83 2.70 -19.21
C ARG A 93 -7.33 3.06 -19.33
N LEU A 94 -8.13 2.87 -18.28
CA LEU A 94 -9.53 3.31 -18.27
C LEU A 94 -9.64 4.84 -18.21
N ILE A 95 -8.74 5.53 -17.53
CA ILE A 95 -8.66 6.99 -17.54
C ILE A 95 -8.29 7.50 -18.95
N VAL A 96 -7.29 6.87 -19.60
CA VAL A 96 -6.98 7.15 -21.02
C VAL A 96 -8.20 6.92 -21.90
N GLY A 97 -9.01 5.90 -21.62
CA GLY A 97 -10.25 5.58 -22.31
C GLY A 97 -11.41 6.56 -22.08
N GLY A 98 -11.22 7.56 -21.21
CA GLY A 98 -12.18 8.64 -20.97
C GLY A 98 -13.08 8.49 -19.73
N PHE A 99 -12.87 7.49 -18.87
CA PHE A 99 -13.50 7.49 -17.55
C PHE A 99 -12.80 8.50 -16.63
N GLU A 100 -13.55 9.46 -16.09
CA GLU A 100 -12.95 10.50 -15.26
C GLU A 100 -12.64 10.02 -13.84
N ARG A 101 -13.45 9.09 -13.29
CA ARG A 101 -13.29 8.57 -11.91
C ARG A 101 -13.61 7.10 -11.89
N VAL A 102 -12.63 6.28 -11.52
CA VAL A 102 -12.79 4.83 -11.38
C VAL A 102 -12.23 4.34 -10.06
N PHE A 103 -12.80 3.25 -9.56
CA PHE A 103 -12.23 2.52 -8.42
C PHE A 103 -12.47 1.02 -8.56
N GLU A 104 -11.61 0.25 -7.91
CA GLU A 104 -11.76 -1.20 -7.79
C GLU A 104 -11.44 -1.63 -6.36
N ILE A 105 -12.30 -2.43 -5.74
CA ILE A 105 -12.02 -3.12 -4.47
C ILE A 105 -11.88 -4.60 -4.79
N ASN A 106 -10.64 -5.12 -4.74
CA ASN A 106 -10.41 -6.51 -5.12
C ASN A 106 -9.10 -7.05 -4.54
N ARG A 107 -8.77 -8.28 -4.89
CA ARG A 107 -7.56 -8.98 -4.47
C ARG A 107 -6.35 -8.58 -5.29
N SER A 108 -5.22 -8.45 -4.59
CA SER A 108 -3.88 -8.41 -5.16
C SER A 108 -3.01 -9.49 -4.51
N PHE A 109 -1.94 -9.87 -5.18
CA PHE A 109 -1.13 -11.04 -4.82
C PHE A 109 0.35 -10.65 -4.84
N ARG A 110 1.08 -10.96 -3.76
CA ARG A 110 2.54 -10.75 -3.67
C ARG A 110 3.20 -12.00 -3.11
N ASN A 111 4.15 -12.54 -3.86
CA ASN A 111 4.86 -13.77 -3.51
C ASN A 111 6.03 -13.47 -2.57
N GLU A 112 5.70 -12.97 -1.39
CA GLU A 112 6.61 -12.51 -0.37
C GLU A 112 6.39 -13.26 0.96
N GLY A 113 7.15 -12.88 1.98
CA GLY A 113 7.06 -13.50 3.30
C GLY A 113 5.71 -13.23 4.00
N ILE A 114 5.25 -14.19 4.78
CA ILE A 114 4.06 -14.08 5.63
C ILE A 114 4.46 -13.48 6.98
N SER A 115 3.75 -12.43 7.41
CA SER A 115 3.98 -11.76 8.70
C SER A 115 2.66 -11.38 9.37
N VAL A 116 2.73 -10.69 10.50
CA VAL A 116 1.55 -10.09 11.14
C VAL A 116 0.94 -8.95 10.32
N ARG A 117 1.71 -8.39 9.37
CA ARG A 117 1.30 -7.26 8.50
C ARG A 117 1.06 -7.69 7.04
N HIS A 118 1.51 -8.88 6.61
CA HIS A 118 1.52 -9.33 5.22
C HIS A 118 0.89 -10.71 5.06
N ASN A 119 -0.04 -10.80 4.11
CA ASN A 119 -0.62 -12.04 3.61
C ASN A 119 -0.42 -12.06 2.08
N PRO A 120 -0.04 -13.19 1.48
CA PRO A 120 0.29 -13.24 0.05
C PRO A 120 -0.89 -12.88 -0.87
N GLU A 121 -2.09 -12.99 -0.38
CA GLU A 121 -3.34 -12.55 -1.00
C GLU A 121 -4.03 -11.58 -0.05
N PHE A 122 -4.31 -10.35 -0.50
CA PHE A 122 -4.88 -9.29 0.32
C PHE A 122 -5.89 -8.45 -0.47
N THR A 123 -6.75 -7.73 0.25
CA THR A 123 -7.73 -6.83 -0.34
C THR A 123 -7.22 -5.40 -0.28
N MET A 124 -7.24 -4.73 -1.41
CA MET A 124 -7.03 -3.30 -1.48
C MET A 124 -8.10 -2.63 -2.33
N MET A 125 -8.27 -1.33 -2.13
CA MET A 125 -8.98 -0.46 -3.04
C MET A 125 -7.96 0.40 -3.75
N GLU A 126 -8.08 0.52 -5.07
CA GLU A 126 -7.43 1.57 -5.84
C GLU A 126 -8.47 2.44 -6.51
N PHE A 127 -8.20 3.75 -6.55
CA PHE A 127 -9.05 4.71 -7.23
C PHE A 127 -8.23 5.76 -7.95
N TYR A 128 -8.74 6.22 -9.08
CA TYR A 128 -8.10 7.21 -9.96
C TYR A 128 -9.11 8.27 -10.35
N ALA A 129 -8.68 9.54 -10.31
CA ALA A 129 -9.51 10.67 -10.67
C ALA A 129 -8.75 11.61 -11.62
N ALA A 130 -9.29 11.81 -12.81
CA ALA A 130 -8.78 12.79 -13.75
C ALA A 130 -8.89 14.21 -13.16
N TYR A 131 -7.89 15.06 -13.45
CA TYR A 131 -7.77 16.44 -13.02
C TYR A 131 -7.56 16.64 -11.50
N TRP A 132 -7.26 15.56 -10.76
CA TRP A 132 -6.81 15.61 -9.38
C TRP A 132 -5.30 15.49 -9.28
N ASN A 133 -4.76 16.08 -8.21
CA ASN A 133 -3.36 15.95 -7.81
C ASN A 133 -3.26 15.22 -6.46
N TYR A 134 -2.04 15.02 -5.97
CA TYR A 134 -1.78 14.31 -4.70
C TYR A 134 -2.39 15.03 -3.47
N GLN A 135 -2.59 16.34 -3.52
CA GLN A 135 -3.21 17.10 -2.41
C GLN A 135 -4.71 16.83 -2.34
N ASP A 136 -5.39 16.80 -3.51
CA ASP A 136 -6.81 16.42 -3.61
C ASP A 136 -7.01 15.00 -3.08
N LEU A 137 -6.09 14.08 -3.42
CA LEU A 137 -6.12 12.69 -2.92
C LEU A 137 -5.95 12.61 -1.40
N MET A 138 -5.06 13.39 -0.79
CA MET A 138 -4.90 13.43 0.67
C MET A 138 -6.19 13.88 1.35
N ASP A 139 -6.80 14.97 0.88
CA ASP A 139 -8.06 15.49 1.43
C ASP A 139 -9.20 14.47 1.28
N PHE A 140 -9.29 13.82 0.13
CA PHE A 140 -10.29 12.80 -0.14
C PHE A 140 -10.08 11.54 0.70
N THR A 141 -8.84 11.07 0.83
CA THR A 141 -8.49 9.89 1.64
C THR A 141 -8.80 10.13 3.12
N GLU A 142 -8.52 11.32 3.64
CA GLU A 142 -8.89 11.70 5.01
C GLU A 142 -10.41 11.62 5.22
N GLN A 143 -11.22 12.15 4.29
CA GLN A 143 -12.67 12.08 4.36
C GLN A 143 -13.18 10.64 4.26
N LEU A 144 -12.62 9.84 3.34
CA LEU A 144 -12.96 8.43 3.16
C LEU A 144 -12.72 7.62 4.45
N LEU A 145 -11.56 7.80 5.10
CA LEU A 145 -11.24 7.08 6.32
C LEU A 145 -12.17 7.49 7.47
N ARG A 146 -12.50 8.78 7.59
CA ARG A 146 -13.47 9.26 8.59
C ARG A 146 -14.88 8.69 8.36
N ASP A 147 -15.40 8.73 7.13
CA ASP A 147 -16.72 8.15 6.81
C ASP A 147 -16.74 6.64 7.11
N THR A 148 -15.68 5.94 6.73
CA THR A 148 -15.56 4.51 6.97
C THR A 148 -15.49 4.17 8.47
N ALA A 149 -14.70 4.90 9.25
CA ALA A 149 -14.59 4.71 10.69
C ALA A 149 -15.93 4.98 11.40
N GLN A 150 -16.60 6.07 11.03
CA GLN A 150 -17.93 6.40 11.58
C GLN A 150 -18.97 5.30 11.30
N ARG A 151 -18.96 4.70 10.10
CA ARG A 151 -19.88 3.64 9.71
C ARG A 151 -19.54 2.28 10.32
N ALA A 152 -18.27 1.94 10.40
CA ALA A 152 -17.82 0.63 10.88
C ALA A 152 -17.70 0.55 12.40
N ALA A 153 -17.15 1.59 13.04
CA ALA A 153 -16.87 1.66 14.47
C ALA A 153 -17.82 2.59 15.26
N GLY A 154 -18.56 3.46 14.57
CA GLY A 154 -19.49 4.43 15.21
C GLY A 154 -18.78 5.62 15.85
N THR A 155 -17.47 5.78 15.66
CA THR A 155 -16.67 6.85 16.27
C THR A 155 -15.43 7.16 15.43
N LEU A 156 -14.94 8.39 15.56
CA LEU A 156 -13.64 8.83 15.01
C LEU A 156 -12.50 8.73 16.03
N GLN A 157 -12.83 8.51 17.31
CA GLN A 157 -11.86 8.30 18.36
C GLN A 157 -11.75 6.80 18.63
N LEU A 158 -10.70 6.20 18.06
CA LEU A 158 -10.44 4.78 18.13
C LEU A 158 -9.47 4.46 19.29
N SER A 159 -9.47 3.21 19.71
CA SER A 159 -8.40 2.64 20.55
C SER A 159 -7.78 1.49 19.77
N TYR A 160 -6.46 1.53 19.61
CA TYR A 160 -5.73 0.45 18.97
C TYR A 160 -4.63 -0.05 19.91
N GLN A 161 -4.70 -1.33 20.29
CA GLN A 161 -3.78 -1.97 21.23
C GLN A 161 -3.59 -1.15 22.53
N GLY A 162 -4.72 -0.63 23.06
CA GLY A 162 -4.77 0.16 24.28
C GLY A 162 -4.28 1.61 24.18
N LYS A 163 -3.95 2.09 22.98
CA LYS A 163 -3.53 3.47 22.75
C LYS A 163 -4.56 4.23 21.91
N PRO A 164 -4.84 5.52 22.18
CA PRO A 164 -5.81 6.29 21.41
C PRO A 164 -5.30 6.64 20.02
N VAL A 165 -6.23 6.60 19.04
CA VAL A 165 -6.05 7.09 17.68
C VAL A 165 -7.22 8.01 17.37
N ASP A 166 -6.97 9.27 17.06
CA ASP A 166 -8.00 10.27 16.80
C ASP A 166 -8.05 10.65 15.31
N LEU A 167 -9.09 10.18 14.61
CA LEU A 167 -9.35 10.52 13.22
C LEU A 167 -10.15 11.82 13.07
N SER A 168 -10.59 12.46 14.16
CA SER A 168 -11.39 13.69 14.10
C SER A 168 -10.53 14.93 13.85
N GLN A 169 -9.25 14.88 14.22
CA GLN A 169 -8.29 15.97 13.97
C GLN A 169 -7.77 15.93 12.52
N PRO A 170 -7.36 17.08 11.96
CA PRO A 170 -6.67 17.11 10.67
C PRO A 170 -5.44 16.17 10.69
N PHE A 171 -5.29 15.36 9.65
CA PHE A 171 -4.14 14.48 9.53
C PHE A 171 -2.86 15.30 9.32
N GLN A 172 -1.79 14.95 10.02
CA GLN A 172 -0.50 15.61 9.85
C GLN A 172 0.04 15.40 8.44
N ARG A 173 0.78 16.38 7.91
CA ARG A 173 1.46 16.32 6.61
C ARG A 173 2.91 16.70 6.81
N LEU A 174 3.81 15.75 6.64
CA LEU A 174 5.25 15.89 6.80
C LEU A 174 5.97 15.37 5.57
N THR A 175 7.07 15.99 5.22
CA THR A 175 8.02 15.37 4.31
C THR A 175 8.80 14.27 5.04
N ILE A 176 9.43 13.35 4.30
CA ILE A 176 10.35 12.35 4.90
C ILE A 176 11.38 13.02 5.80
N ARG A 177 11.96 14.12 5.36
CA ARG A 177 12.98 14.86 6.12
C ARG A 177 12.44 15.48 7.40
N GLU A 178 11.25 16.08 7.34
CA GLU A 178 10.56 16.63 8.53
C GLU A 178 10.20 15.54 9.52
N ALA A 179 9.71 14.39 9.03
CA ALA A 179 9.40 13.25 9.89
C ALA A 179 10.66 12.70 10.58
N ILE A 180 11.77 12.55 9.87
CA ILE A 180 13.06 12.16 10.44
C ILE A 180 13.51 13.18 11.51
N ALA A 181 13.42 14.47 11.23
CA ALA A 181 13.81 15.52 12.17
C ALA A 181 12.91 15.56 13.42
N ALA A 182 11.62 15.29 13.29
CA ALA A 182 10.68 15.30 14.39
C ALA A 182 10.82 14.10 15.34
N HIS A 183 11.26 12.95 14.84
CA HIS A 183 11.27 11.68 15.59
C HIS A 183 12.66 11.15 15.92
N THR A 184 13.74 11.80 15.46
CA THR A 184 15.12 11.34 15.70
C THR A 184 16.05 12.48 16.14
N ASP A 185 17.22 12.12 16.65
CA ASP A 185 18.27 13.06 17.06
C ASP A 185 19.29 13.33 15.94
N ILE A 186 19.02 12.94 14.71
CA ILE A 186 19.98 13.04 13.63
C ILE A 186 20.25 14.50 13.20
N GLY A 187 19.26 15.39 13.36
CA GLY A 187 19.36 16.81 13.01
C GLY A 187 19.81 17.02 11.56
N ALA A 188 20.74 17.96 11.34
CA ALA A 188 21.31 18.24 10.01
C ALA A 188 22.05 17.05 9.38
N GLY A 189 22.33 15.99 10.14
CA GLY A 189 22.91 14.75 9.61
C GLY A 189 22.00 13.96 8.68
N VAL A 190 20.73 14.37 8.51
CA VAL A 190 19.84 13.80 7.52
C VAL A 190 20.33 14.02 6.07
N ASP A 191 21.15 15.03 5.86
CA ASP A 191 21.77 15.34 4.56
C ASP A 191 23.21 14.80 4.40
N ASP A 192 23.67 14.00 5.35
CA ASP A 192 25.00 13.38 5.33
C ASP A 192 24.87 11.86 5.12
N ALA A 193 25.19 11.39 3.93
CA ALA A 193 25.12 9.97 3.55
C ALA A 193 26.00 9.08 4.46
N ALA A 194 27.18 9.55 4.89
CA ALA A 194 28.04 8.78 5.78
C ALA A 194 27.42 8.62 7.17
N ARG A 195 26.80 9.67 7.68
CA ARG A 195 26.09 9.64 8.97
C ARG A 195 24.86 8.76 8.92
N LEU A 196 24.04 8.84 7.87
CA LEU A 196 22.89 7.95 7.66
C LEU A 196 23.33 6.49 7.56
N THR A 197 24.36 6.19 6.76
CA THR A 197 24.93 4.85 6.65
C THR A 197 25.37 4.32 8.02
N ALA A 198 26.05 5.15 8.83
CA ALA A 198 26.48 4.76 10.17
C ALA A 198 25.30 4.47 11.11
N ARG A 199 24.19 5.22 10.99
CA ARG A 199 22.95 4.99 11.76
C ARG A 199 22.25 3.70 11.30
N LEU A 200 22.10 3.48 10.00
CA LEU A 200 21.49 2.28 9.42
C LEU A 200 22.25 1.01 9.84
N LYS A 201 23.58 1.06 9.85
CA LYS A 201 24.40 -0.06 10.38
C LYS A 201 24.14 -0.35 11.85
N LYS A 202 23.89 0.67 12.69
CA LYS A 202 23.52 0.47 14.10
C LYS A 202 22.11 -0.15 14.26
N LEU A 203 21.21 0.07 13.30
CA LEU A 203 19.89 -0.52 13.24
C LEU A 203 19.91 -1.96 12.69
N GLY A 204 21.07 -2.47 12.27
CA GLY A 204 21.26 -3.85 11.85
C GLY A 204 21.34 -4.06 10.34
N LEU A 205 21.30 -3.01 9.54
CA LEU A 205 21.52 -3.10 8.10
C LEU A 205 22.99 -3.33 7.79
N SER A 206 23.28 -4.02 6.69
CA SER A 206 24.65 -4.42 6.33
C SER A 206 25.01 -4.04 4.90
N GLU A 207 26.32 -3.85 4.66
CA GLU A 207 26.83 -3.57 3.31
C GLU A 207 26.56 -4.74 2.35
N ASP A 208 26.74 -5.98 2.82
CA ASP A 208 26.60 -7.18 1.99
C ASP A 208 25.16 -7.39 1.50
N LYS A 209 24.18 -7.12 2.36
CA LYS A 209 22.77 -7.34 2.06
C LYS A 209 22.10 -6.09 1.47
N ASP A 210 22.38 -4.93 2.06
CA ASP A 210 21.61 -3.71 1.78
C ASP A 210 22.34 -2.75 0.85
N ARG A 211 23.63 -3.02 0.53
CA ARG A 211 24.46 -2.25 -0.40
C ARG A 211 24.50 -0.75 -0.07
N LEU A 212 24.63 -0.40 1.20
CA LEU A 212 24.48 0.96 1.71
C LEU A 212 25.39 1.98 1.01
N SER A 213 26.63 1.59 0.67
CA SER A 213 27.58 2.46 -0.02
C SER A 213 27.22 2.77 -1.48
N GLN A 214 26.32 2.00 -2.07
CA GLN A 214 25.83 2.17 -3.44
C GLN A 214 24.50 2.94 -3.51
N ARG A 215 23.91 3.26 -2.36
CA ARG A 215 22.64 3.98 -2.29
C ARG A 215 22.84 5.49 -2.43
N SER A 216 21.90 6.13 -3.11
CA SER A 216 21.82 7.59 -3.12
C SER A 216 21.48 8.13 -1.71
N LEU A 217 21.74 9.41 -1.48
CA LEU A 217 21.34 10.09 -0.25
C LEU A 217 19.82 9.93 0.00
N ALA A 218 19.02 10.10 -1.04
CA ALA A 218 17.58 10.00 -0.97
C ALA A 218 17.13 8.57 -0.58
N SER A 219 17.74 7.54 -1.16
CA SER A 219 17.48 6.14 -0.79
C SER A 219 17.87 5.86 0.67
N LEU A 220 19.00 6.38 1.15
CA LEU A 220 19.40 6.24 2.55
C LEU A 220 18.44 6.96 3.52
N GLN A 221 17.89 8.10 3.13
CA GLN A 221 16.87 8.81 3.91
C GLN A 221 15.60 7.98 4.03
N VAL A 222 15.12 7.38 2.94
CA VAL A 222 13.95 6.49 2.97
C VAL A 222 14.21 5.27 3.86
N MET A 223 15.33 4.57 3.67
CA MET A 223 15.68 3.43 4.52
C MET A 223 15.74 3.80 6.00
N TYR A 224 16.30 4.98 6.32
CA TYR A 224 16.36 5.45 7.70
C TYR A 224 14.98 5.81 8.26
N PHE A 225 14.11 6.38 7.44
CA PHE A 225 12.72 6.64 7.78
C PHE A 225 11.97 5.34 8.08
N GLU A 226 12.08 4.33 7.22
CA GLU A 226 11.40 3.03 7.38
C GLU A 226 11.85 2.29 8.65
N GLU A 227 13.14 2.30 8.94
CA GLU A 227 13.70 1.56 10.09
C GLU A 227 13.51 2.27 11.43
N GLU A 228 13.60 3.61 11.47
CA GLU A 228 13.62 4.36 12.73
C GLU A 228 12.36 5.16 12.99
N VAL A 229 11.70 5.72 11.95
CA VAL A 229 10.64 6.71 12.11
C VAL A 229 9.24 6.12 11.99
N GLU A 230 9.00 5.22 11.03
CA GLU A 230 7.68 4.67 10.70
C GLU A 230 6.91 4.21 11.96
N GLN A 231 7.58 3.47 12.85
CA GLN A 231 7.00 2.93 14.07
C GLN A 231 6.49 3.99 15.06
N HIS A 232 6.95 5.24 14.94
CA HIS A 232 6.55 6.36 15.80
C HIS A 232 5.35 7.13 15.27
N LEU A 233 4.94 6.91 14.02
CA LEU A 233 3.79 7.57 13.39
C LEU A 233 2.48 6.96 13.89
N TRP A 234 2.11 7.30 15.12
CA TRP A 234 0.94 6.70 15.77
C TRP A 234 -0.37 7.34 15.33
N GLN A 235 -0.43 8.68 15.31
CA GLN A 235 -1.58 9.42 14.80
C GLN A 235 -1.54 9.51 13.27
N PRO A 236 -2.69 9.73 12.60
CA PRO A 236 -2.73 9.82 11.14
C PRO A 236 -1.76 10.88 10.59
N THR A 237 -0.81 10.43 9.79
CA THR A 237 0.25 11.29 9.22
C THR A 237 0.51 10.92 7.78
N PHE A 238 0.35 11.88 6.87
CA PHE A 238 0.81 11.78 5.50
C PHE A 238 2.30 12.10 5.43
N ILE A 239 3.07 11.21 4.82
CA ILE A 239 4.49 11.39 4.54
C ILE A 239 4.64 11.67 3.05
N MET A 240 5.22 12.82 2.73
CA MET A 240 5.31 13.36 1.37
C MET A 240 6.76 13.40 0.87
N GLU A 241 6.93 13.76 -0.40
CA GLU A 241 8.23 13.98 -1.04
C GLU A 241 9.11 12.73 -1.09
N HIS A 242 8.49 11.62 -1.53
CA HIS A 242 9.24 10.42 -1.83
C HIS A 242 10.17 10.63 -3.03
N PRO A 243 11.39 10.07 -3.00
CA PRO A 243 12.34 10.22 -4.10
C PRO A 243 11.82 9.68 -5.43
N THR A 244 12.15 10.36 -6.52
CA THR A 244 11.77 9.96 -7.87
C THR A 244 12.35 8.59 -8.26
N GLU A 245 13.54 8.26 -7.81
CA GLU A 245 14.22 6.99 -8.11
C GLU A 245 13.48 5.74 -7.58
N ILE A 246 12.69 5.90 -6.50
CA ILE A 246 11.89 4.81 -5.90
C ILE A 246 10.39 4.93 -6.20
N SER A 247 10.01 5.87 -7.06
CA SER A 247 8.61 6.18 -7.37
C SER A 247 8.37 6.16 -8.90
N PRO A 248 8.52 4.99 -9.56
CA PRO A 248 8.59 4.92 -11.03
C PRO A 248 7.31 5.30 -11.75
N LEU A 249 6.17 5.35 -11.06
CA LEU A 249 4.86 5.65 -11.65
C LEU A 249 4.32 7.02 -11.22
N ALA A 250 5.01 7.70 -10.30
CA ALA A 250 4.61 9.00 -9.78
C ALA A 250 5.24 10.16 -10.56
N ARG A 251 4.48 11.24 -10.74
CA ARG A 251 4.98 12.48 -11.34
C ARG A 251 6.07 13.11 -10.46
N ALA A 252 7.17 13.50 -11.07
CA ALA A 252 8.17 14.32 -10.40
C ALA A 252 7.62 15.73 -10.12
N ASN A 253 8.05 16.34 -9.02
CA ASN A 253 7.67 17.72 -8.72
C ASN A 253 8.37 18.67 -9.68
N ASP A 254 7.65 19.61 -10.28
CA ASP A 254 8.18 20.52 -11.31
C ASP A 254 9.31 21.43 -10.79
N ALA A 255 9.25 21.83 -9.53
CA ALA A 255 10.28 22.70 -8.93
C ALA A 255 11.45 21.93 -8.34
N ARG A 256 11.24 20.67 -7.96
CA ARG A 256 12.21 19.78 -7.31
C ARG A 256 12.10 18.38 -7.91
N PRO A 257 12.65 18.14 -9.11
CA PRO A 257 12.46 16.88 -9.84
C PRO A 257 13.10 15.65 -9.17
N GLU A 258 13.91 15.84 -8.12
CA GLU A 258 14.47 14.76 -7.31
C GLU A 258 13.41 14.09 -6.39
N VAL A 259 12.27 14.76 -6.15
CA VAL A 259 11.13 14.22 -5.39
C VAL A 259 9.87 14.18 -6.22
N THR A 260 8.95 13.33 -5.82
CA THR A 260 7.66 13.14 -6.48
C THR A 260 6.51 13.79 -5.72
N GLU A 261 5.42 14.04 -6.41
CA GLU A 261 4.11 14.41 -5.86
C GLU A 261 3.40 13.16 -5.33
N ARG A 262 4.01 12.51 -4.31
CA ARG A 262 3.55 11.27 -3.69
C ARG A 262 3.43 11.41 -2.19
N PHE A 263 2.47 10.73 -1.63
CA PHE A 263 2.32 10.55 -0.19
C PHE A 263 2.10 9.09 0.18
N GLU A 264 2.49 8.74 1.38
CA GLU A 264 2.03 7.55 2.08
C GLU A 264 1.35 7.97 3.38
N LEU A 265 0.21 7.36 3.71
CA LEU A 265 -0.50 7.62 4.95
C LEU A 265 -0.14 6.56 5.98
N TYR A 266 0.39 6.99 7.10
CA TYR A 266 0.70 6.14 8.25
C TYR A 266 -0.29 6.35 9.39
N ILE A 267 -0.75 5.26 10.00
CA ILE A 267 -1.52 5.25 11.25
C ILE A 267 -1.05 4.04 12.07
N THR A 268 -0.75 4.23 13.34
CA THR A 268 -0.25 3.20 14.25
C THR A 268 1.03 2.51 13.77
N GLY A 269 1.95 3.29 13.16
CA GLY A 269 3.20 2.79 12.61
C GLY A 269 3.01 1.83 11.44
N ARG A 270 1.97 2.05 10.62
CA ARG A 270 1.68 1.23 9.44
C ARG A 270 1.16 2.09 8.31
N GLU A 271 1.68 1.84 7.12
CA GLU A 271 1.14 2.40 5.89
C GLU A 271 -0.30 1.91 5.67
N MET A 272 -1.23 2.83 5.53
CA MET A 272 -2.66 2.59 5.26
C MET A 272 -3.04 2.87 3.82
N ALA A 273 -2.40 3.88 3.22
CA ALA A 273 -2.64 4.30 1.86
C ALA A 273 -1.38 4.86 1.22
N ASN A 274 -1.30 4.77 -0.10
CA ASN A 274 -0.23 5.34 -0.92
C ASN A 274 -0.88 5.98 -2.15
N GLY A 275 -0.56 7.25 -2.43
CA GLY A 275 -1.16 7.97 -3.54
C GLY A 275 -0.22 9.03 -4.10
N PHE A 276 -0.44 9.36 -5.37
CA PHE A 276 0.40 10.34 -6.07
C PHE A 276 -0.32 10.99 -7.25
N SER A 277 0.20 12.14 -7.67
CA SER A 277 -0.06 12.65 -9.01
C SER A 277 0.60 11.70 -10.00
N GLU A 278 -0.17 11.19 -10.95
CA GLU A 278 0.29 10.16 -11.89
C GLU A 278 1.28 10.71 -12.91
N LEU A 279 2.32 9.94 -13.18
CA LEU A 279 3.17 10.20 -14.33
C LEU A 279 2.37 9.94 -15.60
N ASN A 280 2.19 10.98 -16.43
CA ASN A 280 1.43 10.90 -17.68
C ASN A 280 2.27 11.25 -18.92
N ASP A 281 3.57 11.47 -18.76
CA ASP A 281 4.52 11.62 -19.85
C ASP A 281 5.00 10.23 -20.31
N ALA A 282 4.72 9.87 -21.58
CA ALA A 282 5.04 8.57 -22.13
C ALA A 282 6.55 8.33 -22.25
N GLU A 283 7.34 9.38 -22.60
CA GLU A 283 8.80 9.27 -22.75
C GLU A 283 9.48 9.08 -21.39
N ASP A 284 9.10 9.87 -20.36
CA ASP A 284 9.60 9.70 -19.00
C ASP A 284 9.19 8.32 -18.44
N GLN A 285 7.95 7.88 -18.65
CA GLN A 285 7.50 6.56 -18.21
C GLN A 285 8.30 5.43 -18.84
N ALA A 286 8.57 5.51 -20.16
CA ALA A 286 9.40 4.54 -20.87
C ALA A 286 10.83 4.49 -20.29
N ALA A 287 11.43 5.65 -20.01
CA ALA A 287 12.75 5.75 -19.39
C ALA A 287 12.81 5.12 -18.00
N ARG A 288 11.77 5.36 -17.17
CA ARG A 288 11.68 4.77 -15.82
C ARG A 288 11.47 3.26 -15.88
N PHE A 289 10.64 2.76 -16.77
CA PHE A 289 10.52 1.31 -16.97
C PHE A 289 11.83 0.67 -17.42
N GLN A 290 12.59 1.32 -18.31
CA GLN A 290 13.91 0.82 -18.71
C GLN A 290 14.89 0.77 -17.53
N SER A 291 14.82 1.74 -16.62
CA SER A 291 15.62 1.73 -15.38
C SER A 291 15.22 0.57 -14.46
N GLN A 292 13.92 0.28 -14.34
CA GLN A 292 13.41 -0.87 -13.59
C GLN A 292 13.88 -2.21 -14.17
N VAL A 293 13.85 -2.35 -15.50
CA VAL A 293 14.38 -3.56 -16.19
C VAL A 293 15.88 -3.72 -15.90
N SER A 294 16.64 -2.62 -15.94
CA SER A 294 18.08 -2.68 -15.63
C SER A 294 18.35 -3.07 -14.17
N ALA A 295 17.51 -2.62 -13.21
CA ALA A 295 17.59 -3.04 -11.81
C ALA A 295 17.27 -4.52 -11.66
N LYS A 296 16.26 -5.01 -12.40
CA LYS A 296 15.88 -6.43 -12.43
C LYS A 296 17.00 -7.31 -12.96
N ASP A 297 17.64 -6.91 -14.06
CA ASP A 297 18.80 -7.63 -14.63
C ASP A 297 20.01 -7.61 -13.67
N ALA A 298 20.11 -6.61 -12.79
CA ALA A 298 21.09 -6.55 -11.72
C ALA A 298 20.72 -7.35 -10.45
N GLY A 299 19.59 -8.07 -10.47
CA GLY A 299 19.16 -8.98 -9.42
C GLY A 299 18.10 -8.43 -8.45
N ASP A 300 17.40 -7.36 -8.81
CA ASP A 300 16.23 -6.90 -8.08
C ASP A 300 14.96 -7.63 -8.57
N ASP A 301 14.58 -8.68 -7.86
CA ASP A 301 13.42 -9.52 -8.20
C ASP A 301 12.06 -8.79 -8.10
N GLU A 302 12.02 -7.66 -7.37
CA GLU A 302 10.81 -6.87 -7.14
C GLU A 302 10.63 -5.74 -8.16
N ALA A 303 11.69 -5.39 -8.92
CA ALA A 303 11.63 -4.36 -9.95
C ALA A 303 10.60 -4.68 -11.05
N MET A 304 9.98 -3.65 -11.59
CA MET A 304 8.92 -3.77 -12.58
C MET A 304 9.42 -4.24 -13.95
N PHE A 305 8.50 -4.82 -14.72
CA PHE A 305 8.71 -5.15 -16.12
C PHE A 305 8.37 -3.94 -17.02
N TYR A 306 8.91 -3.93 -18.24
CA TYR A 306 8.54 -2.96 -19.26
C TYR A 306 7.17 -3.31 -19.86
N ASP A 307 6.17 -2.46 -19.67
CA ASP A 307 4.84 -2.61 -20.27
C ASP A 307 4.70 -1.66 -21.48
N ALA A 308 5.03 -2.18 -22.68
CA ALA A 308 4.97 -1.41 -23.92
C ALA A 308 3.55 -0.97 -24.29
N ASP A 309 2.52 -1.73 -23.89
CA ASP A 309 1.14 -1.36 -24.16
C ASP A 309 0.67 -0.22 -23.27
N PHE A 310 1.13 -0.19 -22.02
CA PHE A 310 0.86 0.95 -21.13
C PHE A 310 1.54 2.23 -21.62
N VAL A 311 2.80 2.16 -22.07
CA VAL A 311 3.49 3.33 -22.67
C VAL A 311 2.72 3.83 -23.88
N ARG A 312 2.30 2.92 -24.79
CA ARG A 312 1.44 3.27 -25.93
C ARG A 312 0.13 3.92 -25.50
N ALA A 313 -0.51 3.46 -24.43
CA ALA A 313 -1.70 4.09 -23.90
C ALA A 313 -1.45 5.55 -23.48
N LEU A 314 -0.31 5.82 -22.82
CA LEU A 314 0.09 7.18 -22.48
C LEU A 314 0.35 8.07 -23.69
N GLU A 315 0.83 7.52 -24.80
CA GLU A 315 1.03 8.25 -26.06
C GLU A 315 -0.30 8.78 -26.65
N TYR A 316 -1.43 8.10 -26.41
CA TYR A 316 -2.76 8.63 -26.74
C TYR A 316 -3.19 9.79 -25.88
N GLY A 317 -2.61 9.94 -24.72
CA GLY A 317 -2.83 11.03 -23.76
C GLY A 317 -3.65 10.60 -22.56
N MET A 318 -3.04 10.67 -21.39
CA MET A 318 -3.73 10.59 -20.10
C MET A 318 -3.84 12.01 -19.52
N PRO A 319 -5.03 12.50 -19.14
CA PRO A 319 -5.13 13.80 -18.47
C PRO A 319 -4.31 13.77 -17.16
N PRO A 320 -3.95 14.95 -16.59
CA PRO A 320 -3.45 15.02 -15.23
C PRO A 320 -4.39 14.21 -14.32
N THR A 321 -3.86 13.28 -13.55
CA THR A 321 -4.65 12.30 -12.82
C THR A 321 -4.03 12.07 -11.44
N GLY A 322 -4.85 11.97 -10.41
CA GLY A 322 -4.44 11.48 -9.11
C GLY A 322 -4.90 10.04 -8.90
N GLY A 323 -4.02 9.20 -8.37
CA GLY A 323 -4.33 7.81 -8.03
C GLY A 323 -3.91 7.45 -6.60
N CYS A 324 -4.70 6.60 -5.95
CA CYS A 324 -4.43 6.17 -4.57
C CYS A 324 -4.86 4.74 -4.34
N GLY A 325 -3.99 3.98 -3.67
CA GLY A 325 -4.26 2.65 -3.14
C GLY A 325 -4.51 2.69 -1.62
N VAL A 326 -5.55 2.02 -1.15
CA VAL A 326 -5.90 1.89 0.27
C VAL A 326 -5.92 0.42 0.66
N GLY A 327 -5.13 0.04 1.66
CA GLY A 327 -5.09 -1.31 2.20
C GLY A 327 -6.31 -1.63 3.06
N ILE A 328 -7.31 -2.32 2.50
CA ILE A 328 -8.55 -2.65 3.21
C ILE A 328 -8.29 -3.52 4.44
N ASP A 329 -7.41 -4.51 4.34
CA ASP A 329 -7.09 -5.40 5.47
C ASP A 329 -6.43 -4.61 6.61
N ARG A 330 -5.49 -3.70 6.30
CA ARG A 330 -4.83 -2.85 7.30
C ARG A 330 -5.82 -1.88 7.96
N LEU A 331 -6.72 -1.28 7.16
CA LEU A 331 -7.79 -0.44 7.69
C LEU A 331 -8.69 -1.23 8.64
N MET A 332 -9.03 -2.48 8.30
CA MET A 332 -9.81 -3.34 9.18
C MET A 332 -9.09 -3.72 10.46
N MET A 333 -7.76 -3.92 10.42
CA MET A 333 -6.98 -4.13 11.64
C MET A 333 -7.14 -2.94 12.61
N LEU A 334 -7.04 -1.72 12.10
CA LEU A 334 -7.25 -0.50 12.88
C LEU A 334 -8.67 -0.42 13.47
N LEU A 335 -9.69 -0.54 12.61
CA LEU A 335 -11.09 -0.34 12.97
C LEU A 335 -11.65 -1.42 13.93
N THR A 336 -11.01 -2.58 14.00
CA THR A 336 -11.44 -3.72 14.83
C THR A 336 -10.45 -4.10 15.92
N ASP A 337 -9.48 -3.23 16.19
CA ASP A 337 -8.42 -3.46 17.18
C ASP A 337 -7.74 -4.84 17.01
N SER A 338 -7.36 -5.16 15.80
CA SER A 338 -6.80 -6.47 15.45
C SER A 338 -5.28 -6.35 15.24
N PRO A 339 -4.46 -7.05 16.03
CA PRO A 339 -2.99 -6.92 15.95
C PRO A 339 -2.39 -7.59 14.71
N SER A 340 -3.08 -8.53 14.09
CA SER A 340 -2.61 -9.30 12.94
C SER A 340 -3.57 -9.24 11.76
N ILE A 341 -3.03 -9.18 10.54
CA ILE A 341 -3.79 -9.24 9.30
C ILE A 341 -4.61 -10.55 9.20
N ARG A 342 -4.14 -11.63 9.83
CA ARG A 342 -4.83 -12.92 9.88
C ARG A 342 -6.15 -12.85 10.68
N ASP A 343 -6.28 -11.89 11.57
CA ASP A 343 -7.51 -11.71 12.34
C ASP A 343 -8.66 -11.17 11.49
N VAL A 344 -8.33 -10.40 10.45
CA VAL A 344 -9.31 -9.71 9.58
C VAL A 344 -9.53 -10.38 8.23
N ILE A 345 -8.78 -11.45 7.94
CA ILE A 345 -8.98 -12.32 6.78
C ILE A 345 -9.64 -13.61 7.26
N LEU A 346 -10.75 -14.03 6.61
CA LEU A 346 -11.51 -15.22 7.02
C LEU A 346 -10.62 -16.47 7.00
N PHE A 347 -9.91 -16.70 5.90
CA PHE A 347 -9.02 -17.82 5.70
C PHE A 347 -7.63 -17.31 5.27
N PRO A 348 -6.77 -16.91 6.23
CA PRO A 348 -5.43 -16.44 5.92
C PRO A 348 -4.52 -17.56 5.43
N ALA A 349 -3.48 -17.19 4.69
CA ALA A 349 -2.44 -18.14 4.32
C ALA A 349 -1.66 -18.61 5.55
N LEU A 350 -1.48 -19.92 5.68
CA LEU A 350 -0.77 -20.57 6.77
C LEU A 350 0.21 -21.59 6.22
N ARG A 351 1.27 -21.87 6.96
CA ARG A 351 2.16 -23.02 6.66
C ARG A 351 1.34 -24.32 6.78
N ARG A 352 1.69 -25.30 5.95
CA ARG A 352 1.11 -26.63 6.09
C ARG A 352 1.44 -27.19 7.47
N GLU A 353 0.49 -27.93 8.07
CA GLU A 353 0.77 -28.71 9.27
C GLU A 353 1.80 -29.78 8.92
N ALA A 354 2.75 -29.98 9.81
CA ALA A 354 3.62 -31.15 9.70
C ALA A 354 2.75 -32.39 9.92
N VAL A 355 2.65 -33.23 8.91
CA VAL A 355 1.96 -34.55 8.96
C VAL A 355 2.79 -35.51 9.72
#